data_b986013754fab646925957752bc2e902
#
_entry.id   b986013754fab646925957752bc2e902
#
_cell.length_a   1.000
_cell.length_b   1.000
_cell.length_c   1.000
_cell.angle_alpha   90.00
_cell.angle_beta   90.00
_cell.angle_gamma   90.00
#
_symmetry.space_group_name_H-M   'P 1'
#
loop_
_entity.id
_entity.type
_entity.pdbx_description
1 polymer ?
#
loop_
_entity_poly.entity_id
_entity_poly.type
_entity_poly.pdbx_seq_one_letter_code
_entity_poly.pdbx_strand_id
1 'polypeptide(L)'
;MTTKELVLNALSNSINTPVSGQALAVSCKVSRTAIWKAINSLREEGCQIEGTTNGGYLLKETPDILNTQTFASQFGKDFPEFSGLHCQCFKTIDSTNTYAKKILTQDGTGFLTRIEKSKGAFAVIIAESQTAGRGRLGRTFVSPQKTGLYLSIIYSPDGGISNPAILTTASAVAVCRAIKKLYNKETSIKWINDIFLNNKKICGILTEGFTNFETGAIDSAIIGIGININQNTKDFSEELLKTAGSICNDKTDSATRTQLASLVTGEVINILNQEQDSIISEYKSRSFLIGKEVEVHPVIGDTSKIYKAKVLDINSEANLVVQSQDGEIKNLSSGEVSLKSDLFTSDKNSSGS
;
A
#
# COMPACT_ATOMS: atom_id res chain seq x y z
N MET A 1 15.06 9.83 -20.40
CA MET A 1 15.02 8.36 -20.39
C MET A 1 16.41 7.82 -20.72
N THR A 2 16.92 6.90 -19.91
CA THR A 2 18.18 6.19 -20.17
C THR A 2 17.99 5.16 -21.30
N THR A 3 19.07 4.72 -21.92
CA THR A 3 19.02 3.65 -22.94
C THR A 3 18.34 2.38 -22.40
N LYS A 4 18.60 2.04 -21.12
CA LYS A 4 17.99 0.88 -20.44
C LYS A 4 16.47 0.99 -20.39
N GLU A 5 15.95 2.13 -20.03
CA GLU A 5 14.51 2.40 -19.96
C GLU A 5 13.83 2.38 -21.34
N LEU A 6 14.46 2.95 -22.34
CA LEU A 6 13.96 2.90 -23.71
C LEU A 6 13.86 1.46 -24.22
N VAL A 7 14.89 0.63 -23.96
CA VAL A 7 14.92 -0.78 -24.32
C VAL A 7 13.85 -1.57 -23.58
N LEU A 8 13.72 -1.37 -22.26
CA LEU A 8 12.68 -2.03 -21.47
C LEU A 8 11.28 -1.68 -21.97
N ASN A 9 11.01 -0.40 -22.24
CA ASN A 9 9.72 0.04 -22.75
C ASN A 9 9.40 -0.58 -24.12
N ALA A 10 10.39 -0.63 -25.03
CA ALA A 10 10.22 -1.26 -26.34
C ALA A 10 9.93 -2.76 -26.23
N LEU A 11 10.61 -3.48 -25.34
CA LEU A 11 10.37 -4.90 -25.10
C LEU A 11 9.04 -5.16 -24.38
N SER A 12 8.64 -4.31 -23.44
CA SER A 12 7.37 -4.43 -22.73
C SER A 12 6.15 -4.24 -23.62
N ASN A 13 6.29 -3.49 -24.71
CA ASN A 13 5.25 -3.36 -25.74
C ASN A 13 5.18 -4.59 -26.67
N SER A 14 6.09 -5.56 -26.52
CA SER A 14 6.23 -6.75 -27.39
C SER A 14 6.48 -8.00 -26.54
N ILE A 15 5.79 -8.14 -25.40
CA ILE A 15 5.94 -9.32 -24.53
C ILE A 15 5.64 -10.60 -25.31
N ASN A 16 6.46 -11.63 -25.12
CA ASN A 16 6.40 -12.90 -25.82
C ASN A 16 6.58 -12.80 -27.36
N THR A 17 7.02 -11.64 -27.86
CA THR A 17 7.35 -11.46 -29.29
C THR A 17 8.81 -11.04 -29.38
N PRO A 18 9.66 -11.77 -30.16
CA PRO A 18 11.07 -11.42 -30.33
C PRO A 18 11.25 -10.09 -31.06
N VAL A 19 12.08 -9.20 -30.51
CA VAL A 19 12.45 -7.92 -31.15
C VAL A 19 13.92 -7.94 -31.50
N SER A 20 14.26 -7.69 -32.79
CA SER A 20 15.67 -7.75 -33.23
C SER A 20 16.49 -6.62 -32.57
N GLY A 21 17.76 -6.89 -32.26
CA GLY A 21 18.68 -5.88 -31.73
C GLY A 21 18.84 -4.66 -32.64
N GLN A 22 18.65 -4.84 -33.95
CA GLN A 22 18.64 -3.75 -34.91
C GLN A 22 17.39 -2.89 -34.80
N ALA A 23 16.21 -3.51 -34.66
CA ALA A 23 14.96 -2.79 -34.48
C ALA A 23 14.97 -1.97 -33.16
N LEU A 24 15.49 -2.55 -32.06
CA LEU A 24 15.69 -1.83 -30.80
C LEU A 24 16.67 -0.66 -30.95
N ALA A 25 17.79 -0.85 -31.66
CA ALA A 25 18.77 0.21 -31.87
C ALA A 25 18.17 1.39 -32.67
N VAL A 26 17.36 1.13 -33.65
CA VAL A 26 16.65 2.16 -34.44
C VAL A 26 15.60 2.85 -33.61
N SER A 27 14.73 2.09 -32.93
CA SER A 27 13.63 2.68 -32.12
C SER A 27 14.13 3.50 -30.93
N CYS A 28 15.19 3.04 -30.28
CA CYS A 28 15.81 3.73 -29.15
C CYS A 28 16.83 4.80 -29.57
N LYS A 29 17.16 4.92 -30.88
CA LYS A 29 18.17 5.86 -31.42
C LYS A 29 19.55 5.69 -30.77
N VAL A 30 20.01 4.46 -30.59
CA VAL A 30 21.29 4.11 -29.96
C VAL A 30 22.02 3.01 -30.75
N SER A 31 23.31 2.77 -30.45
CA SER A 31 24.07 1.70 -31.07
C SER A 31 23.62 0.31 -30.59
N ARG A 32 23.88 -0.72 -31.41
CA ARG A 32 23.63 -2.13 -31.03
C ARG A 32 24.42 -2.54 -29.79
N THR A 33 25.62 -2.00 -29.61
CA THR A 33 26.43 -2.22 -28.40
C THR A 33 25.77 -1.64 -27.17
N ALA A 34 25.12 -0.45 -27.26
CA ALA A 34 24.36 0.15 -26.17
C ALA A 34 23.11 -0.70 -25.83
N ILE A 35 22.43 -1.28 -26.86
CA ILE A 35 21.33 -2.22 -26.63
C ILE A 35 21.81 -3.44 -25.85
N TRP A 36 22.92 -4.06 -26.27
CA TRP A 36 23.46 -5.24 -25.60
C TRP A 36 23.80 -4.95 -24.12
N LYS A 37 24.45 -3.81 -23.83
CA LYS A 37 24.73 -3.38 -22.45
C LYS A 37 23.44 -3.16 -21.64
N ALA A 38 22.44 -2.52 -22.23
CA ALA A 38 21.15 -2.30 -21.58
C ALA A 38 20.43 -3.63 -21.28
N ILE A 39 20.41 -4.58 -22.21
CA ILE A 39 19.82 -5.92 -22.01
C ILE A 39 20.52 -6.66 -20.87
N ASN A 40 21.85 -6.65 -20.81
CA ASN A 40 22.59 -7.31 -19.74
C ASN A 40 22.27 -6.66 -18.37
N SER A 41 22.24 -5.34 -18.31
CA SER A 41 21.84 -4.64 -17.07
C SER A 41 20.41 -5.00 -16.65
N LEU A 42 19.47 -5.09 -17.58
CA LEU A 42 18.10 -5.52 -17.30
C LEU A 42 18.01 -6.97 -16.78
N ARG A 43 18.83 -7.88 -17.35
CA ARG A 43 18.95 -9.27 -16.86
C ARG A 43 19.50 -9.33 -15.43
N GLU A 44 20.53 -8.54 -15.13
CA GLU A 44 21.09 -8.39 -13.76
C GLU A 44 20.05 -7.86 -12.77
N GLU A 45 19.11 -7.04 -13.23
CA GLU A 45 17.98 -6.55 -12.45
C GLU A 45 16.83 -7.55 -12.32
N GLY A 46 16.94 -8.71 -12.98
CA GLY A 46 15.98 -9.81 -12.89
C GLY A 46 14.96 -9.89 -14.02
N CYS A 47 15.10 -9.08 -15.09
CA CYS A 47 14.24 -9.22 -16.26
C CYS A 47 14.53 -10.54 -16.99
N GLN A 48 13.48 -11.31 -17.25
CA GLN A 48 13.57 -12.54 -18.04
C GLN A 48 13.61 -12.21 -19.54
N ILE A 49 14.81 -11.85 -20.03
CA ILE A 49 15.05 -11.56 -21.44
C ILE A 49 15.86 -12.68 -22.06
N GLU A 50 15.25 -13.46 -22.94
CA GLU A 50 15.95 -14.47 -23.74
C GLU A 50 16.58 -13.85 -24.97
N GLY A 51 17.78 -14.32 -25.34
CA GLY A 51 18.41 -14.02 -26.60
C GLY A 51 18.22 -15.23 -27.51
N THR A 52 17.69 -15.03 -28.71
CA THR A 52 17.57 -16.09 -29.71
C THR A 52 18.63 -15.88 -30.80
N THR A 53 19.32 -16.96 -31.19
CA THR A 53 20.28 -16.93 -32.30
C THR A 53 19.53 -16.51 -33.56
N ASN A 54 19.86 -15.36 -34.13
CA ASN A 54 19.17 -14.71 -35.28
C ASN A 54 17.75 -14.17 -35.00
N GLY A 55 17.17 -14.31 -33.82
CA GLY A 55 15.79 -13.90 -33.51
C GLY A 55 15.66 -12.59 -32.71
N GLY A 56 16.72 -12.12 -32.06
CA GLY A 56 16.67 -10.91 -31.23
C GLY A 56 16.47 -11.20 -29.74
N TYR A 57 15.78 -10.31 -29.07
CA TYR A 57 15.52 -10.35 -27.62
C TYR A 57 14.03 -10.54 -27.35
N LEU A 58 13.70 -11.47 -26.48
CA LEU A 58 12.35 -11.84 -26.09
C LEU A 58 12.15 -11.59 -24.60
N LEU A 59 11.29 -10.67 -24.24
CA LEU A 59 10.85 -10.48 -22.87
C LEU A 59 9.69 -11.44 -22.56
N LYS A 60 9.86 -12.33 -21.59
CA LYS A 60 8.89 -13.41 -21.28
C LYS A 60 7.71 -12.92 -20.44
N GLU A 61 7.97 -12.00 -19.53
CA GLU A 61 6.95 -11.48 -18.62
C GLU A 61 7.21 -10.01 -18.32
N THR A 62 6.19 -9.30 -17.87
CA THR A 62 6.34 -7.92 -17.42
C THR A 62 7.26 -7.91 -16.19
N PRO A 63 8.41 -7.24 -16.24
CA PRO A 63 9.33 -7.24 -15.11
C PRO A 63 8.75 -6.43 -13.96
N ASP A 64 8.81 -6.98 -12.76
CA ASP A 64 8.41 -6.28 -11.54
C ASP A 64 9.51 -5.35 -11.05
N ILE A 65 9.71 -4.24 -11.79
CA ILE A 65 10.70 -3.21 -11.48
C ILE A 65 10.00 -2.02 -10.86
N LEU A 66 10.24 -1.79 -9.57
CA LEU A 66 9.68 -0.67 -8.82
C LEU A 66 10.74 0.44 -8.68
N ASN A 67 10.60 1.49 -9.49
CA ASN A 67 11.42 2.70 -9.40
C ASN A 67 10.58 3.94 -9.76
N THR A 68 11.13 5.13 -9.52
CA THR A 68 10.43 6.41 -9.76
C THR A 68 9.87 6.52 -11.17
N GLN A 69 10.57 6.04 -12.16
CA GLN A 69 10.23 6.19 -13.57
C GLN A 69 9.15 5.21 -14.01
N THR A 70 9.28 3.91 -13.59
CA THR A 70 8.24 2.91 -13.85
C THR A 70 6.94 3.29 -13.15
N PHE A 71 7.02 3.78 -11.91
CA PHE A 71 5.86 4.30 -11.20
C PHE A 71 5.23 5.48 -11.92
N ALA A 72 6.00 6.54 -12.24
CA ALA A 72 5.46 7.73 -12.90
C ALA A 72 4.81 7.40 -14.26
N SER A 73 5.43 6.49 -15.04
CA SER A 73 4.88 6.04 -16.32
C SER A 73 3.56 5.28 -16.14
N GLN A 74 3.49 4.37 -15.17
CA GLN A 74 2.28 3.59 -14.89
C GLN A 74 1.17 4.49 -14.33
N PHE A 75 1.52 5.35 -13.36
CA PHE A 75 0.58 6.26 -12.72
C PHE A 75 -0.02 7.26 -13.71
N GLY A 76 0.80 7.82 -14.61
CA GLY A 76 0.30 8.71 -15.66
C GLY A 76 -0.61 8.04 -16.68
N LYS A 77 -0.52 6.70 -16.87
CA LYS A 77 -1.46 5.91 -17.67
C LYS A 77 -2.77 5.63 -16.92
N ASP A 78 -2.68 5.26 -15.65
CA ASP A 78 -3.83 4.86 -14.84
C ASP A 78 -4.66 6.07 -14.39
N PHE A 79 -3.98 7.22 -14.09
CA PHE A 79 -4.56 8.44 -13.55
C PHE A 79 -3.99 9.69 -14.24
N PRO A 80 -4.28 9.89 -15.53
CA PRO A 80 -3.75 11.03 -16.29
C PRO A 80 -4.15 12.39 -15.72
N GLU A 81 -5.29 12.45 -15.01
CA GLU A 81 -5.77 13.64 -14.30
C GLU A 81 -4.90 14.06 -13.11
N PHE A 82 -4.07 13.15 -12.60
CA PHE A 82 -3.13 13.38 -11.50
C PHE A 82 -1.68 13.41 -11.99
N SER A 83 -1.46 13.66 -13.28
CA SER A 83 -0.13 13.74 -13.87
C SER A 83 0.74 14.79 -13.16
N GLY A 84 2.05 14.51 -13.08
CA GLY A 84 3.00 15.41 -12.39
C GLY A 84 3.12 15.16 -10.88
N LEU A 85 2.41 14.17 -10.33
CA LEU A 85 2.56 13.77 -8.92
C LEU A 85 4.03 13.48 -8.61
N HIS A 86 4.58 14.17 -7.60
CA HIS A 86 5.95 13.94 -7.15
C HIS A 86 6.07 12.58 -6.49
N CYS A 87 6.98 11.77 -7.00
CA CYS A 87 7.28 10.45 -6.45
C CYS A 87 8.78 10.22 -6.32
N GLN A 88 9.19 9.60 -5.23
CA GLN A 88 10.56 9.13 -5.03
C GLN A 88 10.57 7.67 -4.58
N CYS A 89 11.28 6.82 -5.34
CA CYS A 89 11.45 5.42 -5.03
C CYS A 89 12.87 5.13 -4.55
N PHE A 90 12.96 4.32 -3.49
CA PHE A 90 14.23 3.87 -2.89
C PHE A 90 14.38 2.35 -3.02
N LYS A 91 15.59 1.90 -3.30
CA LYS A 91 15.90 0.47 -3.23
C LYS A 91 15.88 -0.02 -1.78
N THR A 92 16.46 0.77 -0.87
CA THR A 92 16.44 0.51 0.57
C THR A 92 16.46 1.83 1.32
N ILE A 93 15.65 1.95 2.35
CA ILE A 93 15.58 3.09 3.25
C ILE A 93 15.31 2.59 4.68
N ASP A 94 15.46 3.42 5.69
CA ASP A 94 15.05 3.12 7.06
C ASP A 94 13.52 2.95 7.13
N SER A 95 12.77 3.99 6.79
CA SER A 95 11.30 3.98 6.72
C SER A 95 10.80 5.08 5.78
N THR A 96 9.83 4.73 4.92
CA THR A 96 9.16 5.70 4.04
C THR A 96 8.45 6.80 4.84
N ASN A 97 7.83 6.47 5.99
CA ASN A 97 7.23 7.47 6.89
C ASN A 97 8.29 8.39 7.52
N THR A 98 9.42 7.84 7.97
CA THR A 98 10.51 8.65 8.54
C THR A 98 11.06 9.63 7.51
N TYR A 99 11.25 9.17 6.27
CA TYR A 99 11.70 10.02 5.18
C TYR A 99 10.67 11.10 4.82
N ALA A 100 9.40 10.75 4.73
CA ALA A 100 8.30 11.69 4.49
C ALA A 100 8.26 12.78 5.58
N LYS A 101 8.45 12.39 6.85
CA LYS A 101 8.54 13.34 7.96
C LYS A 101 9.73 14.29 7.82
N LYS A 102 10.88 13.77 7.38
CA LYS A 102 12.08 14.58 7.12
C LYS A 102 11.82 15.63 6.04
N ILE A 103 11.14 15.26 4.94
CA ILE A 103 10.75 16.20 3.87
C ILE A 103 9.90 17.33 4.45
N LEU A 104 8.82 17.01 5.16
CA LEU A 104 7.94 18.04 5.75
C LEU A 104 8.66 18.95 6.73
N THR A 105 9.65 18.43 7.46
CA THR A 105 10.43 19.21 8.43
C THR A 105 11.45 20.14 7.74
N GLN A 106 12.07 19.71 6.63
CA GLN A 106 13.15 20.43 5.96
C GLN A 106 12.66 21.32 4.82
N ASP A 107 11.77 20.80 3.99
CA ASP A 107 11.32 21.43 2.75
C ASP A 107 9.88 21.98 2.87
N GLY A 108 9.21 21.70 4.00
CA GLY A 108 7.79 22.05 4.18
C GLY A 108 6.92 21.42 3.10
N THR A 109 5.92 22.16 2.64
CA THR A 109 5.02 21.72 1.57
C THR A 109 5.56 21.96 0.16
N GLY A 110 6.73 22.59 0.01
CA GLY A 110 7.33 22.89 -1.29
C GLY A 110 7.68 21.67 -2.14
N PHE A 111 7.85 20.51 -1.50
CA PHE A 111 8.06 19.23 -2.17
C PHE A 111 6.76 18.61 -2.74
N LEU A 112 5.59 19.09 -2.32
CA LEU A 112 4.32 18.49 -2.68
C LEU A 112 3.83 19.00 -4.03
N THR A 113 3.20 18.13 -4.82
CA THR A 113 2.48 18.51 -6.02
C THR A 113 1.03 18.82 -5.69
N ARG A 114 0.59 20.04 -6.00
CA ARG A 114 -0.83 20.36 -5.97
C ARG A 114 -1.53 19.78 -7.19
N ILE A 115 -2.55 19.01 -6.95
CA ILE A 115 -3.35 18.36 -8.00
C ILE A 115 -4.63 19.18 -8.17
N GLU A 116 -4.87 19.77 -9.36
CA GLU A 116 -5.97 20.72 -9.61
C GLU A 116 -7.37 20.19 -9.24
N LYS A 117 -7.58 18.89 -9.42
CA LYS A 117 -8.86 18.22 -9.13
C LYS A 117 -8.91 17.60 -7.74
N SER A 118 -7.98 17.93 -6.84
CA SER A 118 -7.92 17.38 -5.49
C SER A 118 -8.06 18.48 -4.43
N LYS A 119 -8.49 18.05 -3.23
CA LYS A 119 -8.62 18.94 -2.07
C LYS A 119 -7.28 19.22 -1.37
N GLY A 120 -6.13 19.12 -2.08
CA GLY A 120 -4.84 19.37 -1.46
C GLY A 120 -3.64 19.01 -2.33
N ALA A 121 -2.47 19.04 -1.70
CA ALA A 121 -1.19 18.69 -2.30
C ALA A 121 -0.68 17.33 -1.80
N PHE A 122 0.04 16.61 -2.67
CA PHE A 122 0.49 15.25 -2.43
C PHE A 122 1.94 15.03 -2.85
N ALA A 123 2.59 14.06 -2.20
CA ALA A 123 3.81 13.42 -2.69
C ALA A 123 3.82 11.95 -2.27
N VAL A 124 4.58 11.12 -2.98
CA VAL A 124 4.64 9.69 -2.74
C VAL A 124 6.08 9.24 -2.56
N ILE A 125 6.34 8.53 -1.49
CA ILE A 125 7.62 7.90 -1.17
C ILE A 125 7.41 6.39 -1.22
N ILE A 126 8.19 5.69 -2.02
CA ILE A 126 8.09 4.23 -2.18
C ILE A 126 9.45 3.61 -1.85
N ALA A 127 9.45 2.41 -1.27
CA ALA A 127 10.66 1.64 -1.04
C ALA A 127 10.50 0.18 -1.45
N GLU A 128 11.55 -0.41 -2.02
CA GLU A 128 11.61 -1.86 -2.23
C GLU A 128 11.84 -2.64 -0.94
N SER A 129 12.56 -2.04 0.02
CA SER A 129 12.76 -2.60 1.35
C SER A 129 12.93 -1.51 2.39
N GLN A 130 12.58 -1.82 3.64
CA GLN A 130 12.80 -0.95 4.78
C GLN A 130 13.61 -1.67 5.87
N THR A 131 14.63 -1.02 6.42
CA THR A 131 15.45 -1.58 7.52
C THR A 131 14.84 -1.33 8.89
N ALA A 132 13.96 -0.34 9.02
CA ALA A 132 13.27 0.05 10.25
C ALA A 132 11.80 0.41 9.95
N GLY A 133 11.09 -0.46 9.20
CA GLY A 133 9.68 -0.27 8.87
C GLY A 133 8.81 -0.12 10.12
N ARG A 134 7.91 0.86 10.12
CA ARG A 134 7.14 1.27 11.29
C ARG A 134 5.69 0.83 11.21
N GLY A 135 5.19 0.31 12.32
CA GLY A 135 3.77 0.08 12.57
C GLY A 135 3.27 0.96 13.70
N ARG A 136 1.98 0.86 14.02
CA ARG A 136 1.37 1.56 15.17
C ARG A 136 2.01 1.09 16.47
N LEU A 137 2.05 2.02 17.46
CA LEU A 137 2.40 1.70 18.85
C LEU A 137 3.83 1.14 19.00
N GLY A 138 4.77 1.64 18.19
CA GLY A 138 6.17 1.21 18.23
C GLY A 138 6.45 -0.16 17.63
N ARG A 139 5.44 -0.84 17.05
CA ARG A 139 5.65 -2.12 16.37
C ARG A 139 6.44 -1.95 15.09
N THR A 140 7.20 -2.97 14.73
CA THR A 140 7.93 -3.04 13.45
C THR A 140 7.03 -3.61 12.36
N PHE A 141 7.11 -3.06 11.15
CA PHE A 141 6.55 -3.66 9.94
C PHE A 141 7.69 -4.28 9.14
N VAL A 142 7.74 -5.59 9.07
CA VAL A 142 8.77 -6.36 8.34
C VAL A 142 8.62 -6.08 6.86
N SER A 143 9.68 -5.57 6.22
CA SER A 143 9.62 -5.01 4.87
C SER A 143 10.77 -5.53 3.98
N PRO A 144 10.82 -6.84 3.69
CA PRO A 144 11.87 -7.42 2.87
C PRO A 144 11.70 -7.08 1.38
N GLN A 145 12.80 -7.09 0.64
CA GLN A 145 12.81 -6.76 -0.78
C GLN A 145 11.99 -7.75 -1.61
N LYS A 146 11.27 -7.27 -2.63
CA LYS A 146 10.51 -8.07 -3.62
C LYS A 146 9.29 -8.83 -3.09
N THR A 147 8.93 -8.68 -1.83
CA THR A 147 7.82 -9.43 -1.22
C THR A 147 6.59 -8.60 -0.94
N GLY A 148 6.73 -7.28 -0.95
CA GLY A 148 5.65 -6.36 -0.62
C GLY A 148 5.76 -5.03 -1.33
N LEU A 149 4.81 -4.17 -1.01
CA LEU A 149 4.78 -2.76 -1.38
C LEU A 149 4.80 -1.92 -0.11
N TYR A 150 5.76 -1.01 -0.02
CA TYR A 150 5.94 -0.11 1.13
C TYR A 150 5.95 1.32 0.61
N LEU A 151 4.91 2.07 0.94
CA LEU A 151 4.78 3.44 0.48
C LEU A 151 4.25 4.36 1.57
N SER A 152 4.58 5.64 1.46
CA SER A 152 4.00 6.71 2.26
C SER A 152 3.50 7.80 1.34
N ILE A 153 2.24 8.21 1.53
CA ILE A 153 1.65 9.34 0.85
C ILE A 153 1.67 10.52 1.81
N ILE A 154 2.31 11.61 1.42
CA ILE A 154 2.20 12.89 2.12
C ILE A 154 0.95 13.58 1.55
N TYR A 155 0.09 14.04 2.44
CA TYR A 155 -1.12 14.77 2.10
C TYR A 155 -1.23 16.06 2.90
N SER A 156 -1.37 17.17 2.22
CA SER A 156 -1.59 18.49 2.81
C SER A 156 -2.87 19.07 2.21
N PRO A 157 -4.02 18.93 2.88
CA PRO A 157 -5.30 19.46 2.41
C PRO A 157 -5.39 20.98 2.59
N ASP A 158 -6.26 21.59 1.81
CA ASP A 158 -6.66 22.97 2.05
C ASP A 158 -7.52 23.01 3.31
N GLY A 159 -7.11 23.81 4.29
CA GLY A 159 -7.83 23.99 5.56
C GLY A 159 -7.43 23.03 6.69
N GLY A 160 -6.41 22.19 6.48
CA GLY A 160 -5.87 21.30 7.51
C GLY A 160 -6.68 20.03 7.74
N ILE A 161 -6.29 19.26 8.76
CA ILE A 161 -6.85 17.93 9.07
C ILE A 161 -7.49 17.96 10.45
N SER A 162 -8.80 17.86 10.50
CA SER A 162 -9.57 17.84 11.77
C SER A 162 -9.58 16.45 12.42
N ASN A 163 -9.61 15.39 11.61
CA ASN A 163 -9.68 14.01 12.12
C ASN A 163 -8.76 13.06 11.30
N PRO A 164 -7.54 12.75 11.78
CA PRO A 164 -6.64 11.82 11.12
C PRO A 164 -7.18 10.39 10.99
N ALA A 165 -8.15 9.98 11.80
CA ALA A 165 -8.76 8.64 11.69
C ALA A 165 -9.49 8.45 10.36
N ILE A 166 -10.08 9.52 9.82
CA ILE A 166 -10.75 9.49 8.50
C ILE A 166 -9.74 9.20 7.39
N LEU A 167 -8.52 9.73 7.48
CA LEU A 167 -7.47 9.43 6.49
C LEU A 167 -7.08 7.94 6.53
N THR A 168 -7.02 7.35 7.74
CA THR A 168 -6.73 5.93 7.91
C THR A 168 -7.83 5.06 7.31
N THR A 169 -9.10 5.38 7.60
CA THR A 169 -10.25 4.61 7.08
C THR A 169 -10.40 4.76 5.58
N ALA A 170 -10.23 5.97 5.04
CA ALA A 170 -10.21 6.25 3.61
C ALA A 170 -9.12 5.42 2.90
N SER A 171 -7.90 5.44 3.45
CA SER A 171 -6.78 4.68 2.88
C SER A 171 -7.02 3.17 2.92
N ALA A 172 -7.68 2.65 3.97
CA ALA A 172 -8.04 1.24 4.05
C ALA A 172 -9.03 0.84 2.95
N VAL A 173 -10.04 1.66 2.71
CA VAL A 173 -11.00 1.46 1.59
C VAL A 173 -10.29 1.53 0.24
N ALA A 174 -9.41 2.53 0.03
CA ALA A 174 -8.63 2.69 -1.20
C ALA A 174 -7.76 1.46 -1.51
N VAL A 175 -7.07 0.92 -0.51
CA VAL A 175 -6.28 -0.32 -0.67
C VAL A 175 -7.18 -1.51 -1.00
N CYS A 176 -8.34 -1.65 -0.36
CA CYS A 176 -9.29 -2.71 -0.69
C CYS A 176 -9.78 -2.61 -2.14
N ARG A 177 -10.11 -1.40 -2.62
CA ARG A 177 -10.50 -1.14 -4.02
C ARG A 177 -9.37 -1.51 -4.99
N ALA A 178 -8.14 -1.09 -4.71
CA ALA A 178 -6.98 -1.39 -5.53
C ALA A 178 -6.71 -2.90 -5.64
N ILE A 179 -6.78 -3.63 -4.51
CA ILE A 179 -6.62 -5.09 -4.48
C ILE A 179 -7.74 -5.77 -5.28
N LYS A 180 -8.99 -5.36 -5.09
CA LYS A 180 -10.12 -5.90 -5.86
C LYS A 180 -9.94 -5.67 -7.35
N LYS A 181 -9.54 -4.46 -7.77
CA LYS A 181 -9.34 -4.10 -9.17
C LYS A 181 -8.21 -4.88 -9.83
N LEU A 182 -7.08 -5.07 -9.12
CA LEU A 182 -5.89 -5.69 -9.69
C LEU A 182 -5.87 -7.21 -9.59
N TYR A 183 -6.32 -7.75 -8.46
CA TYR A 183 -6.22 -9.19 -8.16
C TYR A 183 -7.56 -9.90 -8.12
N ASN A 184 -8.68 -9.18 -8.28
CA ASN A 184 -10.04 -9.69 -8.14
C ASN A 184 -10.30 -10.42 -6.81
N LYS A 185 -9.66 -9.97 -5.72
CA LYS A 185 -9.78 -10.55 -4.37
C LYS A 185 -10.58 -9.63 -3.45
N GLU A 186 -11.56 -10.19 -2.74
CA GLU A 186 -12.29 -9.46 -1.70
C GLU A 186 -11.50 -9.45 -0.41
N THR A 187 -11.37 -8.27 0.17
CA THR A 187 -10.67 -8.06 1.43
C THR A 187 -11.59 -7.48 2.47
N SER A 188 -11.29 -7.70 3.72
CA SER A 188 -12.03 -7.17 4.85
C SER A 188 -11.14 -6.30 5.73
N ILE A 189 -11.75 -5.41 6.51
CA ILE A 189 -11.04 -4.46 7.35
C ILE A 189 -11.26 -4.78 8.82
N LYS A 190 -10.16 -4.86 9.57
CA LYS A 190 -10.15 -4.81 11.03
C LYS A 190 -9.89 -3.38 11.47
N TRP A 191 -10.81 -2.83 12.23
CA TRP A 191 -10.69 -1.47 12.77
C TRP A 191 -9.35 -1.29 13.51
N ILE A 192 -8.59 -0.25 13.22
CA ILE A 192 -8.92 0.87 12.35
C ILE A 192 -8.13 0.81 11.04
N ASN A 193 -7.06 0.01 10.96
CA ASN A 193 -5.94 0.20 10.04
C ASN A 193 -5.42 -1.09 9.40
N ASP A 194 -6.03 -2.24 9.66
CA ASP A 194 -5.53 -3.53 9.20
C ASP A 194 -6.45 -4.15 8.14
N ILE A 195 -5.88 -4.61 7.04
CA ILE A 195 -6.63 -5.26 5.96
C ILE A 195 -6.31 -6.76 5.97
N PHE A 196 -7.36 -7.55 5.84
CA PHE A 196 -7.32 -9.00 5.92
C PHE A 196 -7.80 -9.64 4.61
N LEU A 197 -7.16 -10.75 4.30
CA LEU A 197 -7.56 -11.69 3.24
C LEU A 197 -7.44 -13.11 3.82
N ASN A 198 -8.53 -13.91 3.69
CA ASN A 198 -8.56 -15.27 4.22
C ASN A 198 -8.12 -15.37 5.70
N ASN A 199 -8.65 -14.49 6.54
CA ASN A 199 -8.37 -14.40 7.98
C ASN A 199 -6.90 -14.08 8.34
N LYS A 200 -6.10 -13.64 7.40
CA LYS A 200 -4.72 -13.20 7.61
C LYS A 200 -4.54 -11.75 7.26
N LYS A 201 -3.76 -11.04 8.07
CA LYS A 201 -3.43 -9.63 7.83
C LYS A 201 -2.46 -9.53 6.65
N ILE A 202 -2.90 -8.85 5.59
CA ILE A 202 -2.10 -8.59 4.38
C ILE A 202 -1.59 -7.16 4.28
N CYS A 203 -2.22 -6.21 5.00
CA CYS A 203 -1.82 -4.81 4.96
C CYS A 203 -1.98 -4.17 6.33
N GLY A 204 -1.07 -3.24 6.63
CA GLY A 204 -1.15 -2.31 7.77
C GLY A 204 -0.98 -0.87 7.30
N ILE A 205 -1.76 0.04 7.88
CA ILE A 205 -1.72 1.46 7.59
C ILE A 205 -1.29 2.22 8.85
N LEU A 206 -0.40 3.20 8.68
CA LEU A 206 0.08 4.08 9.74
C LEU A 206 -0.06 5.53 9.32
N THR A 207 -1.07 6.22 9.83
CA THR A 207 -1.26 7.65 9.61
C THR A 207 -0.63 8.45 10.74
N GLU A 208 0.25 9.40 10.41
CA GLU A 208 0.90 10.31 11.34
C GLU A 208 0.56 11.75 10.94
N GLY A 209 -0.07 12.52 11.85
CA GLY A 209 -0.31 13.95 11.66
C GLY A 209 0.99 14.74 11.82
N PHE A 210 1.15 15.78 11.00
CA PHE A 210 2.21 16.76 11.11
C PHE A 210 1.62 18.08 11.58
N THR A 211 1.92 18.42 12.83
CA THR A 211 1.34 19.59 13.52
C THR A 211 2.16 20.83 13.23
N ASN A 212 1.48 21.89 12.88
CA ASN A 212 2.06 23.22 12.81
C ASN A 212 2.32 23.75 14.22
N PHE A 213 3.56 24.06 14.54
CA PHE A 213 3.93 24.49 15.90
C PHE A 213 3.40 25.86 16.28
N GLU A 214 3.06 26.72 15.31
CA GLU A 214 2.53 28.06 15.57
C GLU A 214 1.03 28.05 15.85
N THR A 215 0.28 27.23 15.09
CA THR A 215 -1.18 27.19 15.19
C THR A 215 -1.71 26.04 16.02
N GLY A 216 -0.92 25.00 16.26
CA GLY A 216 -1.34 23.75 16.88
C GLY A 216 -2.22 22.87 15.98
N ALA A 217 -2.53 23.32 14.76
CA ALA A 217 -3.33 22.58 13.80
C ALA A 217 -2.50 21.48 13.09
N ILE A 218 -3.18 20.45 12.62
CA ILE A 218 -2.56 19.43 11.77
C ILE A 218 -2.68 19.88 10.32
N ASP A 219 -1.58 20.39 9.75
CA ASP A 219 -1.59 20.91 8.37
C ASP A 219 -1.34 19.83 7.32
N SER A 220 -0.66 18.76 7.69
CA SER A 220 -0.33 17.66 6.79
C SER A 220 -0.41 16.32 7.51
N ALA A 221 -0.54 15.25 6.73
CA ALA A 221 -0.45 13.88 7.24
C ALA A 221 0.48 13.04 6.36
N ILE A 222 1.08 12.05 6.99
CA ILE A 222 1.85 11.00 6.34
C ILE A 222 1.05 9.71 6.49
N ILE A 223 0.64 9.14 5.38
CA ILE A 223 -0.15 7.90 5.31
C ILE A 223 0.79 6.78 4.85
N GLY A 224 1.34 6.03 5.81
CA GLY A 224 2.17 4.86 5.53
C GLY A 224 1.31 3.64 5.25
N ILE A 225 1.59 2.95 4.16
CA ILE A 225 0.87 1.75 3.72
C ILE A 225 1.89 0.65 3.44
N GLY A 226 1.81 -0.45 4.21
CA GLY A 226 2.60 -1.65 3.98
C GLY A 226 1.69 -2.80 3.55
N ILE A 227 1.97 -3.40 2.37
CA ILE A 227 1.17 -4.48 1.80
C ILE A 227 2.07 -5.69 1.55
N ASN A 228 1.69 -6.85 2.08
CA ASN A 228 2.34 -8.12 1.78
C ASN A 228 1.75 -8.68 0.47
N ILE A 229 2.56 -8.76 -0.57
CA ILE A 229 2.12 -9.26 -1.89
C ILE A 229 2.46 -10.73 -2.04
N ASN A 230 3.74 -11.10 -1.87
CA ASN A 230 4.23 -12.46 -1.97
C ASN A 230 4.87 -12.86 -0.64
N GLN A 231 4.35 -13.88 0.02
CA GLN A 231 4.91 -14.31 1.28
C GLN A 231 6.15 -15.17 1.03
N ASN A 232 7.32 -14.65 1.39
CA ASN A 232 8.50 -15.47 1.56
C ASN A 232 8.58 -15.90 3.03
N THR A 233 8.25 -17.14 3.32
CA THR A 233 8.21 -17.67 4.69
C THR A 233 9.53 -17.53 5.45
N LYS A 234 10.65 -17.35 4.74
CA LYS A 234 11.99 -17.19 5.33
C LYS A 234 12.19 -15.82 6.00
N ASP A 235 11.41 -14.82 5.63
CA ASP A 235 11.57 -13.45 6.13
C ASP A 235 10.70 -13.13 7.34
N PHE A 236 9.82 -14.07 7.74
CA PHE A 236 8.89 -13.90 8.85
C PHE A 236 9.17 -14.89 9.98
N SER A 237 9.04 -14.44 11.22
CA SER A 237 9.06 -15.34 12.38
C SER A 237 7.86 -16.29 12.37
N GLU A 238 7.97 -17.44 13.02
CA GLU A 238 6.86 -18.39 13.14
C GLU A 238 5.60 -17.76 13.74
N GLU A 239 5.77 -16.85 14.69
CA GLU A 239 4.66 -16.10 15.30
C GLU A 239 3.97 -15.18 14.30
N LEU A 240 4.74 -14.46 13.49
CA LEU A 240 4.22 -13.58 12.46
C LEU A 240 3.48 -14.37 11.36
N LEU A 241 3.96 -15.56 11.00
CA LEU A 241 3.32 -16.45 10.02
C LEU A 241 1.92 -16.94 10.46
N LYS A 242 1.63 -16.95 11.77
CA LYS A 242 0.29 -17.29 12.27
C LYS A 242 -0.75 -16.23 11.94
N THR A 243 -0.35 -14.96 11.90
CA THR A 243 -1.27 -13.81 11.77
C THR A 243 -1.13 -13.05 10.46
N ALA A 244 0.08 -13.01 9.88
CA ALA A 244 0.34 -12.34 8.61
C ALA A 244 0.03 -13.27 7.42
N GLY A 245 -0.49 -12.67 6.36
CA GLY A 245 -0.72 -13.29 5.06
C GLY A 245 -0.18 -12.42 3.95
N SER A 246 -0.41 -12.86 2.72
CA SER A 246 -0.06 -12.14 1.49
C SER A 246 -1.21 -12.20 0.48
N ILE A 247 -1.21 -11.28 -0.48
CA ILE A 247 -2.21 -11.25 -1.55
C ILE A 247 -2.06 -12.48 -2.44
N CYS A 248 -0.83 -12.82 -2.84
CA CYS A 248 -0.50 -13.93 -3.72
C CYS A 248 0.19 -15.03 -2.93
N ASN A 249 -0.27 -16.26 -3.07
CA ASN A 249 0.38 -17.44 -2.50
C ASN A 249 1.28 -18.13 -3.54
N ASP A 250 1.00 -17.91 -4.83
CA ASP A 250 1.69 -18.53 -5.97
C ASP A 250 2.17 -17.45 -6.95
N LYS A 251 3.22 -17.77 -7.71
CA LYS A 251 3.81 -16.88 -8.73
C LYS A 251 2.93 -16.66 -9.99
N THR A 252 1.70 -17.11 -9.97
CA THR A 252 0.79 -17.07 -11.13
C THR A 252 0.15 -15.69 -11.37
N ASP A 253 0.16 -14.80 -10.39
CA ASP A 253 -0.34 -13.44 -10.55
C ASP A 253 0.70 -12.59 -11.31
N SER A 254 0.37 -12.18 -12.52
CA SER A 254 1.22 -11.35 -13.39
C SER A 254 1.25 -9.86 -13.02
N ALA A 255 0.53 -9.47 -11.98
CA ALA A 255 0.46 -8.08 -11.53
C ALA A 255 1.76 -7.64 -10.86
N THR A 256 2.26 -6.47 -11.23
CA THR A 256 3.49 -5.91 -10.68
C THR A 256 3.24 -5.03 -9.47
N ARG A 257 4.26 -4.88 -8.61
CA ARG A 257 4.22 -3.92 -7.48
C ARG A 257 4.00 -2.49 -7.96
N THR A 258 4.52 -2.14 -9.14
CA THR A 258 4.32 -0.83 -9.76
C THR A 258 2.86 -0.57 -10.09
N GLN A 259 2.13 -1.56 -10.64
CA GLN A 259 0.69 -1.46 -10.90
C GLN A 259 -0.10 -1.30 -9.60
N LEU A 260 0.22 -2.08 -8.57
CA LEU A 260 -0.42 -1.95 -7.27
C LEU A 260 -0.13 -0.57 -6.62
N ALA A 261 1.12 -0.10 -6.68
CA ALA A 261 1.51 1.21 -6.16
C ALA A 261 0.74 2.34 -6.86
N SER A 262 0.62 2.27 -8.19
CA SER A 262 -0.16 3.21 -8.99
C SER A 262 -1.63 3.22 -8.56
N LEU A 263 -2.27 2.06 -8.49
CA LEU A 263 -3.69 1.95 -8.12
C LEU A 263 -3.94 2.39 -6.68
N VAL A 264 -3.13 1.96 -5.72
CA VAL A 264 -3.28 2.38 -4.31
C VAL A 264 -3.15 3.90 -4.19
N THR A 265 -2.15 4.50 -4.84
CA THR A 265 -1.94 5.95 -4.79
C THR A 265 -3.13 6.71 -5.39
N GLY A 266 -3.57 6.33 -6.58
CA GLY A 266 -4.70 6.98 -7.25
C GLY A 266 -6.01 6.81 -6.51
N GLU A 267 -6.30 5.62 -5.98
CA GLU A 267 -7.50 5.37 -5.17
C GLU A 267 -7.47 6.18 -3.85
N VAL A 268 -6.29 6.34 -3.20
CA VAL A 268 -6.18 7.22 -2.02
C VAL A 268 -6.48 8.67 -2.38
N ILE A 269 -5.90 9.20 -3.46
CA ILE A 269 -6.19 10.58 -3.91
C ILE A 269 -7.68 10.73 -4.24
N ASN A 270 -8.26 9.78 -4.96
CA ASN A 270 -9.67 9.80 -5.34
C ASN A 270 -10.61 9.76 -4.14
N ILE A 271 -10.36 8.88 -3.17
CA ILE A 271 -11.25 8.72 -2.02
C ILE A 271 -11.20 9.94 -1.09
N LEU A 272 -10.04 10.60 -0.95
CA LEU A 272 -9.90 11.80 -0.15
C LEU A 272 -10.65 13.01 -0.74
N ASN A 273 -11.11 12.92 -1.98
CA ASN A 273 -12.00 13.90 -2.63
C ASN A 273 -13.49 13.61 -2.41
N GLN A 274 -13.84 12.44 -1.87
CA GLN A 274 -15.23 12.04 -1.61
C GLN A 274 -15.77 12.62 -0.32
N GLU A 275 -17.10 12.54 -0.14
CA GLU A 275 -17.74 12.92 1.10
C GLU A 275 -17.46 11.89 2.20
N GLN A 276 -17.24 12.37 3.42
CA GLN A 276 -16.86 11.54 4.57
C GLN A 276 -17.86 10.41 4.86
N ASP A 277 -19.15 10.69 4.76
CA ASP A 277 -20.18 9.69 5.02
C ASP A 277 -20.14 8.52 4.04
N SER A 278 -19.80 8.79 2.77
CA SER A 278 -19.59 7.75 1.75
C SER A 278 -18.40 6.86 2.11
N ILE A 279 -17.29 7.47 2.56
CA ILE A 279 -16.08 6.75 2.99
C ILE A 279 -16.39 5.83 4.17
N ILE A 280 -17.06 6.37 5.19
CA ILE A 280 -17.41 5.62 6.40
C ILE A 280 -18.41 4.50 6.07
N SER A 281 -19.39 4.74 5.21
CA SER A 281 -20.35 3.73 4.77
C SER A 281 -19.66 2.54 4.11
N GLU A 282 -18.74 2.78 3.17
CA GLU A 282 -17.97 1.71 2.53
C GLU A 282 -17.01 1.03 3.51
N TYR A 283 -16.36 1.77 4.38
CA TYR A 283 -15.50 1.21 5.42
C TYR A 283 -16.27 0.24 6.34
N LYS A 284 -17.47 0.63 6.80
CA LYS A 284 -18.37 -0.22 7.59
C LYS A 284 -18.74 -1.52 6.85
N SER A 285 -19.11 -1.42 5.57
CA SER A 285 -19.49 -2.58 4.77
C SER A 285 -18.37 -3.62 4.63
N ARG A 286 -17.12 -3.20 4.77
CA ARG A 286 -15.93 -4.05 4.71
C ARG A 286 -15.45 -4.52 6.10
N SER A 287 -16.01 -3.97 7.17
CA SER A 287 -15.61 -4.32 8.54
C SER A 287 -16.16 -5.67 8.95
N PHE A 288 -15.29 -6.59 9.35
CA PHE A 288 -15.73 -7.89 9.88
C PHE A 288 -15.92 -7.90 11.40
N LEU A 289 -15.73 -6.76 12.08
CA LEU A 289 -15.89 -6.66 13.53
C LEU A 289 -17.33 -6.35 13.97
N ILE A 290 -18.12 -5.68 13.13
CA ILE A 290 -19.49 -5.28 13.50
C ILE A 290 -20.33 -6.51 13.85
N GLY A 291 -21.00 -6.46 15.00
CA GLY A 291 -21.78 -7.56 15.56
C GLY A 291 -20.98 -8.62 16.33
N LYS A 292 -19.64 -8.55 16.32
CA LYS A 292 -18.76 -9.52 17.00
C LYS A 292 -18.45 -9.12 18.44
N GLU A 293 -18.16 -10.12 19.28
CA GLU A 293 -17.54 -9.91 20.59
C GLU A 293 -16.04 -9.78 20.44
N VAL A 294 -15.48 -8.77 21.10
CA VAL A 294 -14.05 -8.44 21.07
C VAL A 294 -13.51 -8.24 22.49
N GLU A 295 -12.21 -8.42 22.62
CA GLU A 295 -11.47 -7.91 23.78
C GLU A 295 -10.90 -6.54 23.40
N VAL A 296 -11.25 -5.54 24.19
CA VAL A 296 -10.79 -4.15 24.01
C VAL A 296 -9.56 -3.93 24.89
N HIS A 297 -8.49 -3.43 24.27
CA HIS A 297 -7.22 -3.09 24.90
C HIS A 297 -7.05 -1.55 24.85
N PRO A 298 -7.59 -0.79 25.82
CA PRO A 298 -7.56 0.68 25.78
C PRO A 298 -6.14 1.24 25.89
N VAL A 299 -5.30 0.55 26.66
CA VAL A 299 -3.89 0.92 26.90
C VAL A 299 -3.02 -0.28 26.59
N ILE A 300 -2.08 -0.10 25.69
CA ILE A 300 -1.16 -1.18 25.32
C ILE A 300 -0.18 -1.44 26.43
N GLY A 301 0.02 -2.74 26.74
CA GLY A 301 0.86 -3.20 27.83
C GLY A 301 0.19 -3.23 29.21
N ASP A 302 -0.98 -2.62 29.35
CA ASP A 302 -1.76 -2.69 30.59
C ASP A 302 -2.90 -3.69 30.45
N THR A 303 -2.65 -4.93 30.84
CA THR A 303 -3.63 -6.01 30.78
C THR A 303 -4.75 -5.88 31.82
N SER A 304 -4.58 -5.04 32.86
CA SER A 304 -5.58 -4.81 33.90
C SER A 304 -6.81 -4.04 33.40
N LYS A 305 -6.70 -3.35 32.28
CA LYS A 305 -7.77 -2.56 31.66
C LYS A 305 -8.46 -3.25 30.49
N ILE A 306 -8.10 -4.49 30.20
CA ILE A 306 -8.75 -5.28 29.14
C ILE A 306 -10.17 -5.63 29.56
N TYR A 307 -11.13 -5.40 28.65
CA TYR A 307 -12.52 -5.78 28.87
C TYR A 307 -13.17 -6.34 27.61
N LYS A 308 -14.23 -7.14 27.79
CA LYS A 308 -15.01 -7.69 26.69
C LYS A 308 -16.13 -6.73 26.32
N ALA A 309 -16.37 -6.60 25.03
CA ALA A 309 -17.44 -5.78 24.50
C ALA A 309 -17.97 -6.33 23.18
N LYS A 310 -19.21 -6.02 22.84
CA LYS A 310 -19.81 -6.26 21.53
C LYS A 310 -19.62 -5.04 20.66
N VAL A 311 -19.11 -5.21 19.46
CA VAL A 311 -19.03 -4.14 18.48
C VAL A 311 -20.41 -3.88 17.89
N LEU A 312 -20.92 -2.67 18.09
CA LEU A 312 -22.23 -2.26 17.59
C LEU A 312 -22.13 -1.60 16.20
N ASP A 313 -21.19 -0.67 16.04
CA ASP A 313 -21.06 0.14 14.82
C ASP A 313 -19.68 0.80 14.74
N ILE A 314 -19.46 1.54 13.66
CA ILE A 314 -18.38 2.52 13.48
C ILE A 314 -19.07 3.85 13.14
N ASN A 315 -18.88 4.88 13.96
CA ASN A 315 -19.57 6.15 13.78
C ASN A 315 -18.96 7.03 12.68
N SER A 316 -19.56 8.20 12.42
CA SER A 316 -19.10 9.16 11.40
C SER A 316 -17.69 9.69 11.64
N GLU A 317 -17.19 9.65 12.86
CA GLU A 317 -15.81 10.05 13.23
C GLU A 317 -14.80 8.91 13.12
N ALA A 318 -15.19 7.76 12.56
CA ALA A 318 -14.43 6.52 12.50
C ALA A 318 -14.15 5.86 13.85
N ASN A 319 -14.85 6.24 14.93
CA ASN A 319 -14.74 5.57 16.23
C ASN A 319 -15.46 4.22 16.21
N LEU A 320 -14.88 3.22 16.85
CA LEU A 320 -15.51 1.93 17.07
C LEU A 320 -16.52 2.06 18.23
N VAL A 321 -17.79 1.84 17.94
CA VAL A 321 -18.87 1.86 18.94
C VAL A 321 -19.00 0.47 19.53
N VAL A 322 -18.77 0.35 20.84
CA VAL A 322 -18.82 -0.92 21.55
C VAL A 322 -19.76 -0.85 22.74
N GLN A 323 -20.38 -1.99 23.07
CA GLN A 323 -21.16 -2.15 24.29
C GLN A 323 -20.44 -3.11 25.22
N SER A 324 -20.06 -2.66 26.40
CA SER A 324 -19.46 -3.48 27.44
C SER A 324 -20.49 -4.40 28.11
N GLN A 325 -20.04 -5.38 28.89
CA GLN A 325 -20.92 -6.39 29.50
C GLN A 325 -21.94 -5.82 30.48
N ASP A 326 -21.65 -4.68 31.09
CA ASP A 326 -22.55 -3.92 31.97
C ASP A 326 -23.59 -3.07 31.22
N GLY A 327 -23.57 -3.12 29.85
CA GLY A 327 -24.49 -2.41 28.98
C GLY A 327 -24.03 -0.98 28.60
N GLU A 328 -22.91 -0.48 29.12
CA GLU A 328 -22.39 0.84 28.78
C GLU A 328 -21.91 0.88 27.31
N ILE A 329 -22.30 1.96 26.58
CA ILE A 329 -21.87 2.20 25.22
C ILE A 329 -20.67 3.15 25.24
N LYS A 330 -19.58 2.73 24.57
CA LYS A 330 -18.33 3.50 24.46
C LYS A 330 -17.95 3.73 23.00
N ASN A 331 -17.46 4.93 22.70
CA ASN A 331 -16.87 5.29 21.42
C ASN A 331 -15.34 5.26 21.54
N LEU A 332 -14.71 4.30 20.89
CA LEU A 332 -13.26 4.12 20.91
C LEU A 332 -12.64 4.88 19.75
N SER A 333 -11.89 5.94 20.02
CA SER A 333 -11.13 6.69 19.00
C SER A 333 -9.73 6.13 18.77
N SER A 334 -9.24 5.30 19.67
CA SER A 334 -7.92 4.67 19.66
C SER A 334 -7.94 3.35 20.43
N GLY A 335 -6.81 2.66 20.45
CA GLY A 335 -6.66 1.37 21.13
C GLY A 335 -6.52 0.22 20.13
N GLU A 336 -6.59 -0.99 20.66
CA GLU A 336 -6.55 -2.23 19.92
C GLU A 336 -7.74 -3.11 20.31
N VAL A 337 -8.28 -3.83 19.35
CA VAL A 337 -9.31 -4.82 19.59
C VAL A 337 -8.86 -6.17 19.05
N SER A 338 -9.13 -7.25 19.79
CA SER A 338 -8.83 -8.61 19.36
C SER A 338 -10.09 -9.48 19.40
N LEU A 339 -10.20 -10.36 18.40
CA LEU A 339 -11.19 -11.43 18.42
C LEU A 339 -10.62 -12.61 19.24
N LYS A 340 -11.49 -13.32 19.94
CA LYS A 340 -11.08 -14.60 20.53
C LYS A 340 -10.64 -15.57 19.46
N SER A 341 -9.60 -16.39 19.77
CA SER A 341 -9.01 -17.38 18.86
C SER A 341 -10.01 -18.38 18.27
N ASP A 342 -11.13 -18.63 18.96
CA ASP A 342 -12.12 -19.64 18.57
C ASP A 342 -13.00 -19.22 17.36
N LEU A 343 -13.02 -17.92 17.02
CA LEU A 343 -13.81 -17.40 15.88
C LEU A 343 -13.11 -17.52 14.52
N PHE A 344 -11.81 -17.84 14.49
CA PHE A 344 -11.06 -18.10 13.25
C PHE A 344 -11.10 -19.55 12.78
N THR A 345 -11.75 -20.48 13.55
CA THR A 345 -11.77 -21.93 13.27
C THR A 345 -13.12 -22.45 12.77
N SER A 346 -14.18 -21.64 12.67
CA SER A 346 -15.56 -22.12 12.47
C SER A 346 -16.06 -22.30 11.03
N ASP A 347 -15.23 -22.10 9.97
CA ASP A 347 -15.69 -22.28 8.59
C ASP A 347 -15.14 -23.52 7.87
N LYS A 348 -14.91 -24.64 8.59
CA LYS A 348 -14.52 -25.91 7.95
C LYS A 348 -15.62 -26.98 7.84
N ASN A 349 -16.87 -26.69 8.23
CA ASN A 349 -17.95 -27.68 8.19
C ASN A 349 -19.22 -27.15 7.51
N SER A 350 -19.15 -26.82 6.21
CA SER A 350 -20.32 -26.71 5.35
C SER A 350 -19.99 -27.04 3.90
N SER A 351 -19.46 -28.26 3.68
CA SER A 351 -19.46 -28.90 2.37
C SER A 351 -19.43 -30.40 2.57
N GLY A 352 -20.61 -30.98 2.72
CA GLY A 352 -20.79 -32.40 2.88
C GLY A 352 -22.25 -32.78 3.13
N SER A 353 -23.06 -32.71 2.09
CA SER A 353 -24.24 -33.57 1.88
C SER A 353 -24.69 -33.45 0.44
#